data_397e6ee9a84bff0b1fc061b08f1d55e0
#
_entry.id   397e6ee9a84bff0b1fc061b08f1d55e0
#
_cell.length_a   1.000
_cell.length_b   1.000
_cell.length_c   1.000
_cell.angle_alpha   90.00
_cell.angle_beta   90.00
_cell.angle_gamma   90.00
#
_symmetry.space_group_name_H-M   'P 1'
#
loop_
_entity.id
_entity.type
_entity.pdbx_description
1 polymer ?
#
loop_
_entity_poly.entity_id
_entity_poly.type
_entity_poly.pdbx_seq_one_letter_code
_entity_poly.pdbx_strand_id
1 'polypeptide(L)'
;MNTTAVNFSLTPHPWVTEGQNRVRFGIQLTEQLVDWSLSRDLVQFIEALGYDSIWMFDHPGLGFADCWTGLAALATATKTIRLGALVSNIFYRSPWLLARVSTDVDRLSQGRLIVGLGIGDAEEEFRQLCIPFPDTRTRQKALEETIQIVQGLWRGQPLTYHGQFFQLEQAAILPGPVQQPRIPMVIGGGGERVTLRQVAQYADVSNFAAHAWMGSAFTLDDVSHKYQALRSHCQSFGRDYDSVLRSQLFHVLLAPTSAEVEEKKRQDPLGWRDFTLSYMVAGTPSEVISYFQTLIDRGVQYFIASTLPDDRETLRLLAQEVIPALHISI
;
A
#
# COMPACT_ATOMS: atom_id res chain seq x y z
N MET A 1 -2.40 -3.59 34.90
CA MET A 1 -2.59 -2.26 34.35
C MET A 1 -3.54 -2.41 33.17
N ASN A 2 -4.73 -1.81 33.25
CA ASN A 2 -5.75 -1.97 32.20
C ASN A 2 -5.30 -1.21 30.94
N THR A 3 -4.79 -1.93 29.95
CA THR A 3 -4.74 -1.42 28.58
C THR A 3 -6.17 -1.16 28.16
N THR A 4 -6.53 0.08 28.00
CA THR A 4 -7.82 0.47 27.44
C THR A 4 -7.77 0.04 25.96
N ALA A 5 -8.16 -1.20 25.68
CA ALA A 5 -8.36 -1.66 24.33
C ALA A 5 -9.40 -0.74 23.70
N VAL A 6 -8.98 0.12 22.80
CA VAL A 6 -9.89 0.97 22.04
C VAL A 6 -10.70 0.03 21.15
N ASN A 7 -11.97 -0.15 21.48
CA ASN A 7 -12.84 -1.06 20.76
C ASN A 7 -13.13 -0.43 19.38
N PHE A 8 -12.49 -0.95 18.33
CA PHE A 8 -12.61 -0.47 16.95
C PHE A 8 -13.68 -1.29 16.24
N SER A 9 -14.91 -0.79 16.20
CA SER A 9 -15.83 -1.21 15.15
C SER A 9 -15.42 -0.52 13.86
N LEU A 10 -14.92 -1.27 12.89
CA LEU A 10 -14.56 -0.73 11.58
C LEU A 10 -15.82 -0.55 10.73
N THR A 11 -16.38 0.63 10.75
CA THR A 11 -17.33 1.03 9.70
C THR A 11 -16.60 0.97 8.35
N PRO A 12 -17.13 0.26 7.35
CA PRO A 12 -16.52 0.23 6.02
C PRO A 12 -16.30 1.65 5.49
N HIS A 13 -15.11 1.91 4.94
CA HIS A 13 -14.83 3.21 4.36
C HIS A 13 -15.56 3.37 3.01
N PRO A 14 -16.19 4.52 2.69
CA PRO A 14 -16.91 4.72 1.42
C PRO A 14 -16.06 4.37 0.20
N TRP A 15 -14.79 4.78 0.18
CA TRP A 15 -13.87 4.41 -0.88
C TRP A 15 -13.71 2.88 -1.07
N VAL A 16 -13.75 2.08 0.00
CA VAL A 16 -13.72 0.61 -0.09
C VAL A 16 -15.02 0.11 -0.71
N THR A 17 -16.15 0.56 -0.20
CA THR A 17 -17.49 0.13 -0.67
C THR A 17 -17.69 0.45 -2.16
N GLU A 18 -17.29 1.64 -2.60
CA GLU A 18 -17.34 2.04 -4.01
C GLU A 18 -16.46 1.17 -4.92
N GLY A 19 -15.42 0.55 -4.36
CA GLY A 19 -14.46 -0.28 -5.09
C GLY A 19 -14.78 -1.77 -5.15
N GLN A 20 -15.81 -2.24 -4.44
CA GLN A 20 -16.11 -3.66 -4.34
C GLN A 20 -16.46 -4.31 -5.69
N ASN A 21 -17.05 -3.54 -6.60
CA ASN A 21 -17.57 -4.03 -7.87
C ASN A 21 -16.74 -3.61 -9.10
N ARG A 22 -15.53 -3.12 -8.88
CA ARG A 22 -14.61 -2.76 -9.98
C ARG A 22 -13.17 -3.14 -9.67
N VAL A 23 -12.42 -3.45 -10.72
CA VAL A 23 -10.98 -3.62 -10.64
C VAL A 23 -10.33 -2.24 -10.54
N ARG A 24 -9.35 -2.09 -9.63
CA ARG A 24 -8.60 -0.85 -9.44
C ARG A 24 -7.13 -1.06 -9.75
N PHE A 25 -6.52 0.01 -10.25
CA PHE A 25 -5.08 0.07 -10.48
C PHE A 25 -4.47 1.31 -9.86
N GLY A 26 -3.40 1.10 -9.10
CA GLY A 26 -2.51 2.15 -8.63
C GLY A 26 -1.10 1.95 -9.15
N ILE A 27 -0.30 3.02 -9.14
CA ILE A 27 1.10 2.99 -9.56
C ILE A 27 1.99 3.27 -8.36
N GLN A 28 2.94 2.38 -8.10
CA GLN A 28 4.03 2.63 -7.17
C GLN A 28 5.18 3.28 -7.93
N LEU A 29 5.59 4.46 -7.47
CA LEU A 29 6.70 5.19 -8.09
C LEU A 29 8.03 4.50 -7.73
N THR A 30 8.80 4.14 -8.75
CA THR A 30 10.13 3.54 -8.62
C THR A 30 11.23 4.61 -8.55
N GLU A 31 11.05 5.75 -9.23
CA GLU A 31 11.94 6.91 -9.19
C GLU A 31 11.40 7.95 -8.21
N GLN A 32 11.54 7.69 -6.90
CA GLN A 32 10.91 8.55 -5.92
C GLN A 32 11.59 9.91 -5.80
N LEU A 33 11.07 10.89 -6.54
CA LEU A 33 11.34 12.32 -6.36
C LEU A 33 12.83 12.72 -6.40
N VAL A 34 13.68 11.96 -7.10
CA VAL A 34 15.09 12.30 -7.31
C VAL A 34 15.17 13.61 -8.11
N ASP A 35 14.30 13.78 -9.10
CA ASP A 35 14.06 15.04 -9.79
C ASP A 35 12.56 15.39 -9.65
N TRP A 36 12.28 16.48 -8.94
CA TRP A 36 10.89 16.87 -8.68
C TRP A 36 10.13 17.26 -9.97
N SER A 37 10.78 17.87 -10.94
CA SER A 37 10.09 18.27 -12.18
C SER A 37 9.66 17.06 -13.00
N LEU A 38 10.54 16.08 -13.14
CA LEU A 38 10.24 14.81 -13.82
C LEU A 38 9.19 14.01 -13.08
N SER A 39 9.33 13.91 -11.76
CA SER A 39 8.36 13.19 -10.92
C SER A 39 6.97 13.81 -10.98
N ARG A 40 6.86 15.14 -10.93
CA ARG A 40 5.60 15.86 -11.08
C ARG A 40 4.97 15.60 -12.45
N ASP A 41 5.72 15.68 -13.52
CA ASP A 41 5.21 15.47 -14.87
C ASP A 41 4.75 14.02 -15.09
N LEU A 42 5.48 13.04 -14.55
CA LEU A 42 5.08 11.64 -14.55
C LEU A 42 3.78 11.41 -13.75
N VAL A 43 3.68 11.99 -12.56
CA VAL A 43 2.50 11.82 -11.70
C VAL A 43 1.26 12.45 -12.32
N GLN A 44 1.38 13.62 -12.95
CA GLN A 44 0.28 14.25 -13.69
C GLN A 44 -0.12 13.43 -14.93
N PHE A 45 0.86 12.80 -15.58
CA PHE A 45 0.58 11.86 -16.67
C PHE A 45 -0.19 10.63 -16.17
N ILE A 46 0.20 10.03 -15.05
CA ILE A 46 -0.50 8.90 -14.43
C ILE A 46 -1.93 9.30 -14.03
N GLU A 47 -2.10 10.48 -13.44
CA GLU A 47 -3.43 11.01 -13.10
C GLU A 47 -4.31 11.19 -14.34
N ALA A 48 -3.76 11.75 -15.42
CA ALA A 48 -4.48 11.95 -16.68
C ALA A 48 -4.90 10.64 -17.37
N LEU A 49 -4.18 9.54 -17.12
CA LEU A 49 -4.56 8.20 -17.59
C LEU A 49 -5.70 7.57 -16.77
N GLY A 50 -6.11 8.18 -15.65
CA GLY A 50 -7.24 7.71 -14.85
C GLY A 50 -6.91 6.60 -13.85
N TYR A 51 -5.67 6.44 -13.46
CA TYR A 51 -5.29 5.51 -12.38
C TYR A 51 -5.94 5.90 -11.04
N ASP A 52 -6.24 4.92 -10.20
CA ASP A 52 -6.91 5.14 -8.91
C ASP A 52 -5.98 5.78 -7.87
N SER A 53 -4.68 5.44 -7.90
CA SER A 53 -3.75 5.92 -6.88
C SER A 53 -2.29 5.92 -7.32
N ILE A 54 -1.50 6.70 -6.57
CA ILE A 54 -0.03 6.71 -6.61
C ILE A 54 0.49 6.31 -5.23
N TRP A 55 1.54 5.50 -5.24
CA TRP A 55 2.13 4.94 -4.03
C TRP A 55 3.62 5.25 -3.94
N MET A 56 4.06 5.58 -2.72
CA MET A 56 5.47 5.74 -2.37
C MET A 56 5.86 4.71 -1.31
N PHE A 57 7.04 4.13 -1.43
CA PHE A 57 7.64 3.35 -0.35
C PHE A 57 8.47 4.23 0.59
N ASP A 58 8.70 3.77 1.80
CA ASP A 58 9.34 4.55 2.88
C ASP A 58 10.71 3.95 3.22
N HIS A 59 11.67 4.19 2.32
CA HIS A 59 13.06 3.71 2.43
C HIS A 59 14.09 4.86 2.29
N PRO A 60 14.11 5.82 3.24
CA PRO A 60 14.99 6.97 3.14
C PRO A 60 16.49 6.62 3.18
N GLY A 61 16.85 5.49 3.81
CA GLY A 61 18.23 5.00 3.87
C GLY A 61 18.75 4.40 2.56
N LEU A 62 17.88 4.12 1.59
CA LEU A 62 18.25 3.58 0.28
C LEU A 62 18.41 4.66 -0.81
N GLY A 63 18.51 5.93 -0.42
CA GLY A 63 18.72 7.04 -1.36
C GLY A 63 17.44 7.57 -2.02
N PHE A 64 16.27 7.19 -1.51
CA PHE A 64 14.99 7.73 -1.95
C PHE A 64 14.57 8.96 -1.13
N ALA A 65 13.69 9.78 -1.68
CA ALA A 65 13.10 10.89 -0.94
C ALA A 65 12.27 10.39 0.25
N ASP A 66 12.15 11.21 1.29
CA ASP A 66 11.24 10.91 2.40
C ASP A 66 9.81 10.77 1.89
N CYS A 67 9.19 9.65 2.23
CA CYS A 67 7.86 9.27 1.76
C CYS A 67 6.80 10.36 2.07
N TRP A 68 6.77 10.86 3.28
CA TRP A 68 5.72 11.80 3.71
C TRP A 68 5.91 13.20 3.13
N THR A 69 7.17 13.65 3.00
CA THR A 69 7.50 14.88 2.28
C THR A 69 7.08 14.77 0.81
N GLY A 70 7.37 13.62 0.19
CA GLY A 70 6.94 13.33 -1.17
C GLY A 70 5.43 13.32 -1.34
N LEU A 71 4.70 12.63 -0.47
CA LEU A 71 3.24 12.59 -0.50
C LEU A 71 2.62 13.98 -0.33
N ALA A 72 3.20 14.85 0.53
CA ALA A 72 2.75 16.22 0.67
C ALA A 72 2.95 17.04 -0.62
N ALA A 73 4.10 16.87 -1.30
CA ALA A 73 4.36 17.52 -2.58
C ALA A 73 3.38 17.02 -3.67
N LEU A 74 3.16 15.70 -3.76
CA LEU A 74 2.21 15.10 -4.70
C LEU A 74 0.76 15.54 -4.43
N ALA A 75 0.39 15.74 -3.17
CA ALA A 75 -0.94 16.23 -2.80
C ALA A 75 -1.27 17.58 -3.43
N THR A 76 -0.27 18.44 -3.59
CA THR A 76 -0.43 19.76 -4.21
C THR A 76 -0.29 19.74 -5.74
N ALA A 77 0.38 18.74 -6.28
CA ALA A 77 0.64 18.60 -7.73
C ALA A 77 -0.48 17.85 -8.47
N THR A 78 -1.38 17.17 -7.76
CA THR A 78 -2.49 16.35 -8.28
C THR A 78 -3.84 16.84 -7.77
N LYS A 79 -4.94 16.41 -8.43
CA LYS A 79 -6.29 16.88 -8.10
C LYS A 79 -7.26 15.78 -7.70
N THR A 80 -7.16 14.61 -8.31
CA THR A 80 -8.17 13.54 -8.22
C THR A 80 -7.59 12.21 -7.75
N ILE A 81 -6.37 11.88 -8.17
CA ILE A 81 -5.73 10.62 -7.86
C ILE A 81 -5.45 10.50 -6.36
N ARG A 82 -5.67 9.32 -5.78
CA ARG A 82 -5.32 9.05 -4.39
C ARG A 82 -3.83 8.87 -4.21
N LEU A 83 -3.37 9.14 -3.01
CA LEU A 83 -1.95 9.13 -2.65
C LEU A 83 -1.75 8.18 -1.47
N GLY A 84 -0.74 7.33 -1.51
CA GLY A 84 -0.51 6.38 -0.43
C GLY A 84 0.95 6.08 -0.13
N ALA A 85 1.22 5.74 1.13
CA ALA A 85 2.45 5.06 1.51
C ALA A 85 2.26 3.55 1.36
N LEU A 86 3.19 2.84 0.70
CA LEU A 86 3.14 1.39 0.56
C LEU A 86 4.54 0.79 0.80
N VAL A 87 4.92 0.64 2.04
CA VAL A 87 4.22 1.00 3.27
C VAL A 87 5.12 1.89 4.13
N SER A 88 4.53 2.77 4.95
CA SER A 88 5.31 3.53 5.93
C SER A 88 5.82 2.60 7.02
N ASN A 89 7.12 2.66 7.28
CA ASN A 89 7.76 1.89 8.34
C ASN A 89 7.46 2.53 9.70
N ILE A 90 6.82 1.76 10.59
CA ILE A 90 6.40 2.23 11.92
C ILE A 90 7.56 2.62 12.85
N PHE A 91 8.80 2.24 12.52
CA PHE A 91 9.97 2.54 13.35
C PHE A 91 10.69 3.83 12.96
N TYR A 92 10.38 4.41 11.78
CA TYR A 92 11.04 5.66 11.35
C TYR A 92 10.43 6.91 11.96
N ARG A 93 9.17 6.81 12.44
CA ARG A 93 8.43 7.94 13.06
C ARG A 93 7.65 7.45 14.26
N SER A 94 7.56 8.28 15.32
CA SER A 94 6.65 7.95 16.41
C SER A 94 5.20 7.88 15.93
N PRO A 95 4.34 7.07 16.56
CA PRO A 95 2.92 6.98 16.17
C PRO A 95 2.20 8.33 16.18
N TRP A 96 2.56 9.22 17.12
CA TRP A 96 2.01 10.58 17.15
C TRP A 96 2.41 11.40 15.93
N LEU A 97 3.70 11.38 15.56
CA LEU A 97 4.18 12.08 14.38
C LEU A 97 3.57 11.50 13.10
N LEU A 98 3.45 10.18 13.01
CA LEU A 98 2.81 9.50 11.89
C LEU A 98 1.34 9.92 11.74
N ALA A 99 0.59 9.98 12.85
CA ALA A 99 -0.78 10.47 12.84
C ALA A 99 -0.86 11.96 12.46
N ARG A 100 0.13 12.78 12.87
CA ARG A 100 0.17 14.21 12.51
C ARG A 100 0.43 14.40 11.01
N VAL A 101 1.51 13.83 10.48
CA VAL A 101 1.86 14.01 9.07
C VAL A 101 0.79 13.43 8.14
N SER A 102 0.20 12.28 8.50
CA SER A 102 -0.90 11.70 7.72
C SER A 102 -2.14 12.58 7.72
N THR A 103 -2.47 13.21 8.85
CA THR A 103 -3.55 14.18 8.92
C THR A 103 -3.28 15.40 8.03
N ASP A 104 -2.03 15.91 8.03
CA ASP A 104 -1.67 17.08 7.24
C ASP A 104 -1.73 16.77 5.74
N VAL A 105 -1.21 15.61 5.30
CA VAL A 105 -1.29 15.18 3.90
C VAL A 105 -2.74 14.91 3.49
N ASP A 106 -3.56 14.33 4.36
CA ASP A 106 -4.99 14.14 4.10
C ASP A 106 -5.70 15.47 3.84
N ARG A 107 -5.40 16.48 4.65
CA ARG A 107 -5.94 17.83 4.47
C ARG A 107 -5.42 18.53 3.22
N LEU A 108 -4.11 18.47 2.95
CA LEU A 108 -3.49 19.01 1.74
C LEU A 108 -4.07 18.38 0.47
N SER A 109 -4.31 17.07 0.49
CA SER A 109 -4.89 16.34 -0.63
C SER A 109 -6.41 16.43 -0.70
N GLN A 110 -7.08 17.11 0.25
CA GLN A 110 -8.53 17.19 0.33
C GLN A 110 -9.21 15.80 0.42
N GLY A 111 -8.66 14.92 1.26
CA GLY A 111 -9.24 13.61 1.54
C GLY A 111 -8.88 12.51 0.52
N ARG A 112 -7.70 12.59 -0.11
CA ARG A 112 -7.23 11.58 -1.06
C ARG A 112 -6.15 10.64 -0.50
N LEU A 113 -5.71 10.84 0.75
CA LEU A 113 -4.67 10.00 1.35
C LEU A 113 -5.17 8.60 1.66
N ILE A 114 -4.28 7.63 1.52
CA ILE A 114 -4.38 6.26 2.05
C ILE A 114 -3.11 6.00 2.86
N VAL A 115 -3.25 5.52 4.09
CA VAL A 115 -2.10 5.23 4.96
C VAL A 115 -1.80 3.74 4.94
N GLY A 116 -0.67 3.37 4.34
CA GLY A 116 -0.15 2.01 4.43
C GLY A 116 0.90 1.89 5.54
N LEU A 117 0.79 0.85 6.35
CA LEU A 117 1.70 0.58 7.47
C LEU A 117 2.36 -0.78 7.34
N GLY A 118 3.63 -0.86 7.72
CA GLY A 118 4.40 -2.09 7.75
C GLY A 118 5.43 -2.11 8.88
N ILE A 119 5.93 -3.29 9.19
CA ILE A 119 6.88 -3.53 10.29
C ILE A 119 8.35 -3.29 9.91
N GLY A 120 8.62 -2.92 8.65
CA GLY A 120 9.97 -2.84 8.10
C GLY A 120 10.58 -4.22 7.81
N ASP A 121 11.41 -4.29 6.80
CA ASP A 121 12.04 -5.53 6.29
C ASP A 121 13.54 -5.37 5.98
N ALA A 122 14.01 -4.15 5.74
CA ALA A 122 15.38 -3.86 5.38
C ALA A 122 16.26 -3.66 6.63
N GLU A 123 16.75 -4.76 7.23
CA GLU A 123 17.60 -4.72 8.44
C GLU A 123 18.81 -3.81 8.28
N GLU A 124 19.43 -3.79 7.09
CA GLU A 124 20.58 -2.93 6.79
C GLU A 124 20.21 -1.45 6.89
N GLU A 125 19.02 -1.05 6.47
CA GLU A 125 18.56 0.32 6.60
C GLU A 125 18.36 0.71 8.08
N PHE A 126 17.79 -0.17 8.89
CA PHE A 126 17.69 0.05 10.34
C PHE A 126 19.06 0.25 10.98
N ARG A 127 20.05 -0.54 10.56
CA ARG A 127 21.43 -0.42 11.03
C ARG A 127 22.05 0.93 10.65
N GLN A 128 21.86 1.37 9.40
CA GLN A 128 22.37 2.67 8.91
C GLN A 128 21.75 3.84 9.65
N LEU A 129 20.47 3.75 9.97
CA LEU A 129 19.72 4.79 10.70
C LEU A 129 19.88 4.70 12.23
N CYS A 130 20.71 3.78 12.73
CA CYS A 130 20.86 3.51 14.16
C CYS A 130 19.54 3.23 14.89
N ILE A 131 18.59 2.58 14.22
CA ILE A 131 17.31 2.16 14.77
C ILE A 131 17.41 0.67 15.13
N PRO A 132 16.99 0.24 16.34
CA PRO A 132 16.94 -1.18 16.67
C PRO A 132 16.05 -1.97 15.70
N PHE A 133 16.51 -3.16 15.29
CA PHE A 133 15.75 -4.11 14.48
C PHE A 133 15.32 -5.30 15.33
N PRO A 134 14.19 -5.22 16.04
CA PRO A 134 13.71 -6.31 16.89
C PRO A 134 13.23 -7.50 16.06
N ASP A 135 13.02 -8.63 16.72
CA ASP A 135 12.41 -9.80 16.07
C ASP A 135 11.01 -9.49 15.51
N THR A 136 10.59 -10.27 14.53
CA THR A 136 9.32 -10.07 13.82
C THR A 136 8.11 -10.02 14.76
N ARG A 137 8.09 -10.84 15.83
CA ARG A 137 6.98 -10.86 16.80
C ARG A 137 6.87 -9.54 17.55
N THR A 138 8.01 -8.99 17.96
CA THR A 138 8.09 -7.68 18.61
C THR A 138 7.64 -6.56 17.68
N ARG A 139 8.12 -6.57 16.42
CA ARG A 139 7.70 -5.60 15.41
C ARG A 139 6.19 -5.66 15.10
N GLN A 140 5.61 -6.86 15.05
CA GLN A 140 4.16 -7.03 14.85
C GLN A 140 3.32 -6.47 16.01
N LYS A 141 3.78 -6.63 17.26
CA LYS A 141 3.10 -6.02 18.40
C LYS A 141 3.21 -4.50 18.39
N ALA A 142 4.38 -3.96 18.02
CA ALA A 142 4.56 -2.52 17.88
C ALA A 142 3.65 -1.94 16.78
N LEU A 143 3.45 -2.68 15.68
CA LEU A 143 2.49 -2.28 14.63
C LEU A 143 1.06 -2.19 15.18
N GLU A 144 0.64 -3.13 15.99
CA GLU A 144 -0.71 -3.10 16.59
C GLU A 144 -0.90 -1.86 17.48
N GLU A 145 0.06 -1.53 18.34
CA GLU A 145 0.01 -0.31 19.16
C GLU A 145 0.03 0.95 18.30
N THR A 146 0.88 0.98 17.25
CA THR A 146 0.94 2.10 16.30
C THR A 146 -0.42 2.34 15.64
N ILE A 147 -1.08 1.29 15.16
CA ILE A 147 -2.41 1.38 14.53
C ILE A 147 -3.43 1.95 15.52
N GLN A 148 -3.46 1.44 16.74
CA GLN A 148 -4.40 1.89 17.77
C GLN A 148 -4.20 3.38 18.11
N ILE A 149 -2.95 3.81 18.26
CA ILE A 149 -2.62 5.21 18.53
C ILE A 149 -3.00 6.10 17.35
N VAL A 150 -2.61 5.75 16.13
CA VAL A 150 -2.86 6.55 14.93
C VAL A 150 -4.37 6.71 14.71
N GLN A 151 -5.13 5.62 14.74
CA GLN A 151 -6.58 5.68 14.58
C GLN A 151 -7.27 6.42 15.76
N GLY A 152 -6.74 6.28 16.98
CA GLY A 152 -7.23 7.00 18.14
C GLY A 152 -7.07 8.52 18.00
N LEU A 153 -5.90 8.96 17.56
CA LEU A 153 -5.57 10.38 17.36
C LEU A 153 -6.37 11.01 16.21
N TRP A 154 -6.67 10.26 15.14
CA TRP A 154 -7.51 10.75 14.03
C TRP A 154 -8.94 11.10 14.43
N ARG A 155 -9.41 10.64 15.60
CA ARG A 155 -10.73 11.03 16.13
C ARG A 155 -10.80 12.49 16.60
N GLY A 156 -9.65 13.18 16.68
CA GLY A 156 -9.59 14.58 17.10
C GLY A 156 -9.92 14.81 18.59
N GLN A 157 -9.85 13.77 19.41
CA GLN A 157 -10.04 13.84 20.87
C GLN A 157 -8.71 13.54 21.58
N PRO A 158 -8.49 14.10 22.79
CA PRO A 158 -7.33 13.73 23.59
C PRO A 158 -7.26 12.21 23.84
N LEU A 159 -6.10 11.63 23.55
CA LEU A 159 -5.80 10.21 23.74
C LEU A 159 -4.73 10.04 24.81
N THR A 160 -5.03 9.26 25.85
CA THR A 160 -4.06 8.69 26.76
C THR A 160 -3.89 7.21 26.40
N TYR A 161 -2.65 6.77 26.20
CA TYR A 161 -2.33 5.39 25.79
C TYR A 161 -1.12 4.86 26.56
N HIS A 162 -1.25 3.71 27.20
CA HIS A 162 -0.19 3.05 27.96
C HIS A 162 0.06 1.65 27.38
N GLY A 163 0.88 1.59 26.33
CA GLY A 163 1.27 0.36 25.67
C GLY A 163 2.61 -0.21 26.19
N GLN A 164 3.01 -1.30 25.60
CA GLN A 164 4.33 -1.91 25.84
C GLN A 164 5.46 -1.09 25.20
N PHE A 165 5.19 -0.51 24.03
CA PHE A 165 6.18 0.19 23.20
C PHE A 165 5.99 1.70 23.22
N PHE A 166 4.77 2.18 23.36
CA PHE A 166 4.46 3.59 23.26
C PHE A 166 3.61 4.08 24.44
N GLN A 167 3.88 5.33 24.84
CA GLN A 167 3.17 6.02 25.91
C GLN A 167 2.71 7.39 25.41
N LEU A 168 1.45 7.74 25.61
CA LEU A 168 0.91 9.06 25.33
C LEU A 168 0.04 9.55 26.51
N GLU A 169 0.13 10.84 26.80
CA GLU A 169 -0.71 11.51 27.81
C GLU A 169 -1.47 12.67 27.19
N GLN A 170 -2.79 12.58 27.17
CA GLN A 170 -3.69 13.60 26.65
C GLN A 170 -3.28 14.18 25.29
N ALA A 171 -2.68 13.36 24.43
CA ALA A 171 -2.22 13.77 23.11
C ALA A 171 -3.40 13.93 22.15
N ALA A 172 -3.40 15.00 21.36
CA ALA A 172 -4.45 15.25 20.38
C ALA A 172 -3.86 15.76 19.07
N ILE A 173 -4.60 15.58 17.98
CA ILE A 173 -4.29 16.15 16.66
C ILE A 173 -5.47 17.01 16.22
N LEU A 174 -5.26 18.32 16.25
CA LEU A 174 -6.24 19.32 15.85
C LEU A 174 -5.62 20.26 14.80
N PRO A 175 -6.33 20.55 13.71
CA PRO A 175 -7.58 19.90 13.28
C PRO A 175 -7.32 18.45 12.87
N GLY A 176 -8.34 17.58 12.96
CA GLY A 176 -8.28 16.19 12.52
C GLY A 176 -8.28 16.02 10.99
N PRO A 177 -8.23 14.79 10.49
CA PRO A 177 -8.32 14.49 9.06
C PRO A 177 -9.67 14.93 8.47
N VAL A 178 -9.73 15.12 7.16
CA VAL A 178 -10.98 15.47 6.46
C VAL A 178 -11.78 14.25 6.05
N GLN A 179 -11.13 13.12 5.82
CA GLN A 179 -11.83 11.88 5.47
C GLN A 179 -12.65 11.33 6.63
N GLN A 180 -13.85 10.84 6.33
CA GLN A 180 -14.76 10.20 7.28
C GLN A 180 -15.08 8.79 6.84
N PRO A 181 -15.18 7.84 7.76
CA PRO A 181 -15.04 7.96 9.24
C PRO A 181 -13.58 8.10 9.71
N ARG A 182 -12.61 7.90 8.83
CA ARG A 182 -11.15 8.02 9.06
C ARG A 182 -10.41 8.02 7.72
N ILE A 183 -9.09 8.18 7.75
CA ILE A 183 -8.24 7.89 6.58
C ILE A 183 -8.23 6.37 6.33
N PRO A 184 -8.38 5.88 5.09
CA PRO A 184 -8.25 4.44 4.78
C PRO A 184 -6.87 3.90 5.13
N MET A 185 -6.83 2.68 5.65
CA MET A 185 -5.59 2.05 6.10
C MET A 185 -5.29 0.76 5.32
N VAL A 186 -4.05 0.65 4.87
CA VAL A 186 -3.46 -0.59 4.31
C VAL A 186 -2.51 -1.18 5.33
N ILE A 187 -2.53 -2.49 5.52
CA ILE A 187 -1.46 -3.21 6.19
C ILE A 187 -0.75 -4.08 5.15
N GLY A 188 0.57 -3.84 5.01
CA GLY A 188 1.41 -4.58 4.10
C GLY A 188 1.94 -5.87 4.71
N GLY A 189 1.95 -6.93 3.89
CA GLY A 189 2.48 -8.23 4.24
C GLY A 189 1.46 -9.36 4.19
N GLY A 190 1.92 -10.55 3.83
CA GLY A 190 1.07 -11.73 3.62
C GLY A 190 1.16 -12.78 4.72
N GLY A 191 1.65 -12.45 5.91
CA GLY A 191 1.77 -13.38 7.04
C GLY A 191 0.40 -13.81 7.56
N GLU A 192 0.04 -15.07 7.37
CA GLU A 192 -1.32 -15.57 7.56
C GLU A 192 -1.79 -15.53 9.02
N ARG A 193 -0.92 -15.83 9.98
CA ARG A 193 -1.29 -15.94 11.39
C ARG A 193 -1.44 -14.60 12.10
N VAL A 194 -0.63 -13.62 11.74
CA VAL A 194 -0.55 -12.33 12.44
C VAL A 194 -0.96 -11.20 11.52
N THR A 195 -0.27 -10.99 10.39
CA THR A 195 -0.52 -9.84 9.51
C THR A 195 -1.95 -9.84 8.96
N LEU A 196 -2.43 -10.96 8.39
CA LEU A 196 -3.79 -11.04 7.87
C LEU A 196 -4.85 -10.98 8.98
N ARG A 197 -4.53 -11.42 10.21
CA ARG A 197 -5.38 -11.20 11.37
C ARG A 197 -5.47 -9.71 11.73
N GLN A 198 -4.36 -8.97 11.70
CA GLN A 198 -4.35 -7.52 11.93
C GLN A 198 -5.08 -6.77 10.80
N VAL A 199 -4.95 -7.22 9.54
CA VAL A 199 -5.76 -6.72 8.42
C VAL A 199 -7.24 -6.86 8.74
N ALA A 200 -7.69 -8.06 9.10
CA ALA A 200 -9.08 -8.33 9.42
C ALA A 200 -9.60 -7.47 10.58
N GLN A 201 -8.74 -7.12 11.51
CA GLN A 201 -9.12 -6.35 12.71
C GLN A 201 -9.06 -4.84 12.50
N TYR A 202 -8.14 -4.31 11.67
CA TYR A 202 -7.80 -2.89 11.68
C TYR A 202 -7.77 -2.20 10.30
N ALA A 203 -7.57 -2.95 9.20
CA ALA A 203 -7.28 -2.35 7.91
C ALA A 203 -8.48 -2.32 6.96
N ASP A 204 -8.47 -1.39 6.04
CA ASP A 204 -9.41 -1.28 4.92
C ASP A 204 -8.93 -2.05 3.69
N VAL A 205 -7.60 -2.27 3.61
CA VAL A 205 -6.97 -2.95 2.47
C VAL A 205 -5.91 -3.93 2.96
N SER A 206 -5.94 -5.14 2.42
CA SER A 206 -4.87 -6.13 2.50
C SER A 206 -3.92 -5.94 1.33
N ASN A 207 -2.62 -5.87 1.55
CA ASN A 207 -1.64 -5.84 0.48
C ASN A 207 -0.50 -6.83 0.72
N PHE A 208 -0.17 -7.61 -0.27
CA PHE A 208 1.03 -8.45 -0.30
C PHE A 208 1.58 -8.54 -1.73
N ALA A 209 2.77 -9.07 -1.87
CA ALA A 209 3.46 -9.18 -3.16
C ALA A 209 3.96 -10.60 -3.41
N ALA A 210 4.28 -10.91 -4.63
CA ALA A 210 4.89 -12.17 -5.02
C ALA A 210 6.41 -12.13 -4.86
N HIS A 211 6.92 -11.80 -3.65
CA HIS A 211 8.36 -11.80 -3.39
C HIS A 211 8.72 -12.28 -1.97
N ALA A 212 9.94 -12.78 -1.81
CA ALA A 212 10.36 -13.57 -0.65
C ALA A 212 10.34 -12.84 0.70
N TRP A 213 10.45 -11.52 0.71
CA TRP A 213 10.63 -10.74 1.94
C TRP A 213 9.34 -10.43 2.70
N MET A 214 8.17 -10.55 2.05
CA MET A 214 6.91 -10.04 2.58
C MET A 214 5.83 -11.10 2.82
N GLY A 215 6.20 -12.33 3.13
CA GLY A 215 5.22 -13.38 3.36
C GLY A 215 4.41 -13.71 2.11
N SER A 216 5.10 -13.96 1.05
CA SER A 216 4.73 -13.87 -0.35
C SER A 216 3.75 -14.91 -0.86
N ALA A 217 3.05 -14.53 -1.92
CA ALA A 217 2.27 -15.44 -2.75
C ALA A 217 2.98 -15.56 -4.11
N PHE A 218 3.70 -16.65 -4.34
CA PHE A 218 4.40 -16.91 -5.60
C PHE A 218 3.53 -17.61 -6.63
N THR A 219 2.52 -18.33 -6.18
CA THR A 219 1.59 -19.07 -7.02
C THR A 219 0.17 -18.57 -6.83
N LEU A 220 -0.70 -18.91 -7.79
CA LEU A 220 -2.13 -18.63 -7.69
C LEU A 220 -2.78 -19.34 -6.50
N ASP A 221 -2.26 -20.50 -6.11
CA ASP A 221 -2.74 -21.23 -4.94
C ASP A 221 -2.34 -20.52 -3.63
N ASP A 222 -1.14 -19.93 -3.56
CA ASP A 222 -0.75 -19.10 -2.42
C ASP A 222 -1.71 -17.91 -2.25
N VAL A 223 -2.11 -17.25 -3.35
CA VAL A 223 -3.09 -16.16 -3.33
C VAL A 223 -4.41 -16.61 -2.75
N SER A 224 -4.94 -17.73 -3.25
CA SER A 224 -6.19 -18.32 -2.76
C SER A 224 -6.11 -18.68 -1.28
N HIS A 225 -5.01 -19.28 -0.85
CA HIS A 225 -4.79 -19.68 0.54
C HIS A 225 -4.75 -18.48 1.49
N LYS A 226 -4.02 -17.41 1.11
CA LYS A 226 -3.95 -16.16 1.90
C LYS A 226 -5.32 -15.47 2.02
N TYR A 227 -6.10 -15.41 0.96
CA TYR A 227 -7.44 -14.83 1.04
C TYR A 227 -8.42 -15.70 1.81
N GLN A 228 -8.25 -17.03 1.81
CA GLN A 228 -9.00 -17.91 2.69
C GLN A 228 -8.64 -17.67 4.16
N ALA A 229 -7.36 -17.49 4.49
CA ALA A 229 -6.91 -17.14 5.84
C ALA A 229 -7.50 -15.78 6.28
N LEU A 230 -7.47 -14.77 5.41
CA LEU A 230 -8.08 -13.47 5.68
C LEU A 230 -9.58 -13.59 5.92
N ARG A 231 -10.30 -14.35 5.09
CA ARG A 231 -11.73 -14.61 5.26
C ARG A 231 -12.04 -15.26 6.62
N SER A 232 -11.26 -16.25 7.02
CA SER A 232 -11.39 -16.90 8.32
C SER A 232 -11.17 -15.94 9.49
N HIS A 233 -10.19 -15.03 9.37
CA HIS A 233 -9.98 -14.00 10.38
C HIS A 233 -11.13 -12.99 10.43
N CYS A 234 -11.63 -12.53 9.28
CA CYS A 234 -12.80 -11.66 9.24
C CYS A 234 -14.00 -12.29 9.94
N GLN A 235 -14.28 -13.57 9.66
CA GLN A 235 -15.35 -14.31 10.35
C GLN A 235 -15.15 -14.37 11.87
N SER A 236 -13.91 -14.57 12.33
CA SER A 236 -13.61 -14.63 13.78
C SER A 236 -13.84 -13.29 14.49
N PHE A 237 -13.79 -12.17 13.78
CA PHE A 237 -14.10 -10.84 14.30
C PHE A 237 -15.54 -10.38 14.00
N GLY A 238 -16.38 -11.20 13.38
CA GLY A 238 -17.71 -10.79 12.93
C GLY A 238 -17.70 -9.69 11.88
N ARG A 239 -16.60 -9.60 11.11
CA ARG A 239 -16.41 -8.59 10.07
C ARG A 239 -16.79 -9.16 8.70
N ASP A 240 -17.49 -8.37 7.91
CA ASP A 240 -17.71 -8.69 6.52
C ASP A 240 -16.38 -8.71 5.75
N TYR A 241 -16.06 -9.84 5.11
CA TYR A 241 -14.86 -10.04 4.31
C TYR A 241 -14.77 -9.05 3.15
N ASP A 242 -15.90 -8.72 2.53
CA ASP A 242 -15.94 -7.81 1.40
C ASP A 242 -15.76 -6.35 1.81
N SER A 243 -15.80 -6.03 3.12
CA SER A 243 -15.37 -4.74 3.65
C SER A 243 -13.86 -4.51 3.63
N VAL A 244 -13.07 -5.49 3.15
CA VAL A 244 -11.62 -5.39 2.98
C VAL A 244 -11.28 -5.50 1.50
N LEU A 245 -10.67 -4.47 0.92
CA LEU A 245 -10.13 -4.55 -0.43
C LEU A 245 -8.89 -5.46 -0.45
N ARG A 246 -8.83 -6.31 -1.44
CA ARG A 246 -7.76 -7.30 -1.60
C ARG A 246 -6.82 -6.81 -2.68
N SER A 247 -5.63 -6.36 -2.28
CA SER A 247 -4.65 -5.82 -3.22
C SER A 247 -3.36 -6.62 -3.28
N GLN A 248 -2.70 -6.53 -4.43
CA GLN A 248 -1.37 -7.08 -4.64
C GLN A 248 -0.47 -6.08 -5.36
N LEU A 249 0.82 -6.12 -5.01
CA LEU A 249 1.87 -5.37 -5.68
C LEU A 249 2.56 -6.26 -6.71
N PHE A 250 2.75 -5.73 -7.91
CA PHE A 250 3.44 -6.38 -9.03
C PHE A 250 4.45 -5.44 -9.67
N HIS A 251 5.54 -5.99 -10.20
CA HIS A 251 6.28 -5.33 -11.27
C HIS A 251 5.64 -5.68 -12.61
N VAL A 252 5.39 -4.67 -13.43
CA VAL A 252 4.67 -4.83 -14.68
C VAL A 252 5.48 -4.20 -15.82
N LEU A 253 5.63 -4.94 -16.90
CA LEU A 253 6.30 -4.50 -18.10
C LEU A 253 5.49 -4.94 -19.32
N LEU A 254 4.99 -3.97 -20.08
CA LEU A 254 4.25 -4.22 -21.31
C LEU A 254 4.93 -3.62 -22.53
N ALA A 255 4.74 -4.30 -23.65
CA ALA A 255 5.02 -3.77 -24.96
C ALA A 255 4.01 -4.36 -25.97
N PRO A 256 3.82 -3.72 -27.16
CA PRO A 256 2.87 -4.21 -28.16
C PRO A 256 3.16 -5.61 -28.69
N THR A 257 4.43 -6.01 -28.72
CA THR A 257 4.88 -7.31 -29.21
C THR A 257 5.80 -8.02 -28.23
N SER A 258 5.84 -9.35 -28.28
CA SER A 258 6.74 -10.16 -27.46
C SER A 258 8.21 -9.84 -27.69
N ALA A 259 8.60 -9.43 -28.90
CA ALA A 259 9.99 -9.04 -29.21
C ALA A 259 10.37 -7.74 -28.45
N GLU A 260 9.47 -6.77 -28.40
CA GLU A 260 9.67 -5.50 -27.66
C GLU A 260 9.65 -5.74 -26.15
N VAL A 261 8.84 -6.68 -25.65
CA VAL A 261 8.87 -7.10 -24.24
C VAL A 261 10.25 -7.63 -23.87
N GLU A 262 10.83 -8.51 -24.69
CA GLU A 262 12.18 -9.06 -24.42
C GLU A 262 13.28 -7.98 -24.55
N GLU A 263 13.10 -7.01 -25.42
CA GLU A 263 14.01 -5.87 -25.52
C GLU A 263 13.96 -4.99 -24.25
N LYS A 264 12.76 -4.64 -23.77
CA LYS A 264 12.59 -3.88 -22.51
C LYS A 264 13.20 -4.63 -21.32
N LYS A 265 13.03 -5.94 -21.20
CA LYS A 265 13.67 -6.74 -20.15
C LYS A 265 15.18 -6.66 -20.18
N ARG A 266 15.81 -6.56 -21.37
CA ARG A 266 17.26 -6.41 -21.51
C ARG A 266 17.77 -5.02 -21.10
N GLN A 267 16.93 -4.02 -21.24
CA GLN A 267 17.26 -2.63 -20.96
C GLN A 267 17.03 -2.23 -19.50
N ASP A 268 16.55 -3.15 -18.65
CA ASP A 268 16.33 -2.88 -17.23
C ASP A 268 17.63 -2.36 -16.57
N PRO A 269 17.73 -1.07 -16.25
CA PRO A 269 18.98 -0.43 -15.83
C PRO A 269 19.34 -0.71 -14.38
N LEU A 270 18.44 -1.32 -13.59
CA LEU A 270 18.51 -1.26 -12.13
C LEU A 270 19.32 -2.37 -11.49
N GLY A 271 19.89 -3.32 -12.24
CA GLY A 271 20.57 -4.47 -11.64
C GLY A 271 19.67 -5.32 -10.75
N TRP A 272 18.38 -5.06 -10.76
CA TRP A 272 17.32 -5.77 -10.04
C TRP A 272 16.85 -6.99 -10.82
N ARG A 273 17.56 -7.30 -11.90
CA ARG A 273 17.16 -8.26 -12.93
C ARG A 273 16.76 -9.62 -12.37
N ASP A 274 17.55 -10.18 -11.48
CA ASP A 274 17.25 -11.49 -10.90
C ASP A 274 16.14 -11.42 -9.85
N PHE A 275 15.99 -10.30 -9.19
CA PHE A 275 14.99 -10.08 -8.17
C PHE A 275 13.62 -9.72 -8.79
N THR A 276 13.58 -8.80 -9.74
CA THR A 276 12.31 -8.35 -10.35
C THR A 276 11.77 -9.36 -11.37
N LEU A 277 12.62 -10.04 -12.12
CA LEU A 277 12.19 -11.01 -13.12
C LEU A 277 11.46 -12.22 -12.53
N SER A 278 11.72 -12.57 -11.27
CA SER A 278 11.07 -13.72 -10.62
C SER A 278 9.59 -13.49 -10.30
N TYR A 279 9.12 -12.23 -10.24
CA TYR A 279 7.73 -11.86 -9.95
C TYR A 279 7.19 -10.75 -10.86
N MET A 280 7.89 -10.44 -11.94
CA MET A 280 7.46 -9.49 -12.96
C MET A 280 6.36 -10.09 -13.82
N VAL A 281 5.28 -9.35 -13.98
CA VAL A 281 4.25 -9.61 -14.98
C VAL A 281 4.66 -8.89 -16.26
N ALA A 282 5.30 -9.63 -17.17
CA ALA A 282 5.79 -9.06 -18.42
C ALA A 282 5.14 -9.76 -19.61
N GLY A 283 4.65 -9.00 -20.58
CA GLY A 283 4.00 -9.52 -21.77
C GLY A 283 3.33 -8.46 -22.63
N THR A 284 2.70 -8.95 -23.69
CA THR A 284 1.75 -8.16 -24.48
C THR A 284 0.47 -7.88 -23.67
N PRO A 285 -0.35 -6.87 -24.04
CA PRO A 285 -1.59 -6.60 -23.34
C PRO A 285 -2.48 -7.84 -23.17
N SER A 286 -2.63 -8.68 -24.21
CA SER A 286 -3.45 -9.89 -24.15
C SER A 286 -2.97 -10.93 -23.16
N GLU A 287 -1.64 -11.12 -23.04
CA GLU A 287 -1.04 -12.04 -22.07
C GLU A 287 -1.25 -11.55 -20.65
N VAL A 288 -1.06 -10.24 -20.42
CA VAL A 288 -1.22 -9.61 -19.11
C VAL A 288 -2.69 -9.57 -18.68
N ILE A 289 -3.63 -9.30 -19.58
CA ILE A 289 -5.08 -9.42 -19.32
C ILE A 289 -5.40 -10.84 -18.84
N SER A 290 -4.95 -11.85 -19.56
CA SER A 290 -5.20 -13.25 -19.21
C SER A 290 -4.69 -13.58 -17.81
N TYR A 291 -3.49 -13.13 -17.46
CA TYR A 291 -2.91 -13.36 -16.15
C TYR A 291 -3.65 -12.61 -15.03
N PHE A 292 -3.92 -11.31 -15.21
CA PHE A 292 -4.62 -10.53 -14.19
C PHE A 292 -6.05 -11.03 -13.98
N GLN A 293 -6.72 -11.49 -15.04
CA GLN A 293 -8.05 -12.09 -14.88
C GLN A 293 -8.01 -13.33 -13.99
N THR A 294 -6.97 -14.17 -14.10
CA THR A 294 -6.83 -15.33 -13.19
C THR A 294 -6.67 -14.92 -11.72
N LEU A 295 -6.08 -13.77 -11.44
CA LEU A 295 -5.93 -13.23 -10.09
C LEU A 295 -7.25 -12.62 -9.58
N ILE A 296 -7.99 -11.93 -10.46
CA ILE A 296 -9.32 -11.40 -10.16
C ILE A 296 -10.27 -12.54 -9.78
N ASP A 297 -10.25 -13.63 -10.53
CA ASP A 297 -11.05 -14.82 -10.25
C ASP A 297 -10.70 -15.48 -8.91
N ARG A 298 -9.53 -15.18 -8.33
CA ARG A 298 -9.12 -15.58 -6.99
C ARG A 298 -9.36 -14.52 -5.92
N GLY A 299 -9.96 -13.40 -6.30
CA GLY A 299 -10.41 -12.38 -5.37
C GLY A 299 -9.54 -11.13 -5.26
N VAL A 300 -8.50 -10.95 -6.11
CA VAL A 300 -7.77 -9.69 -6.21
C VAL A 300 -8.68 -8.63 -6.81
N GLN A 301 -8.76 -7.46 -6.18
CA GLN A 301 -9.61 -6.34 -6.63
C GLN A 301 -8.80 -5.09 -6.95
N TYR A 302 -7.57 -5.02 -6.40
CA TYR A 302 -6.77 -3.83 -6.49
C TYR A 302 -5.31 -4.18 -6.80
N PHE A 303 -4.87 -3.82 -7.99
CA PHE A 303 -3.51 -4.02 -8.47
C PHE A 303 -2.68 -2.77 -8.23
N ILE A 304 -1.53 -2.92 -7.61
CA ILE A 304 -0.54 -1.84 -7.50
C ILE A 304 0.63 -2.24 -8.37
N ALA A 305 0.88 -1.48 -9.43
CA ALA A 305 1.91 -1.77 -10.40
C ALA A 305 3.14 -0.87 -10.17
N SER A 306 4.32 -1.47 -10.11
CA SER A 306 5.59 -0.79 -10.33
C SER A 306 6.01 -1.01 -11.77
N THR A 307 6.51 0.01 -12.44
CA THR A 307 7.03 -0.08 -13.81
C THR A 307 8.52 0.21 -13.82
N LEU A 308 9.17 0.01 -14.96
CA LEU A 308 10.49 0.59 -15.17
C LEU A 308 10.43 2.12 -15.04
N PRO A 309 11.55 2.77 -14.70
CA PRO A 309 11.63 4.22 -14.63
C PRO A 309 11.11 4.89 -15.91
N ASP A 310 10.20 5.87 -15.76
CA ASP A 310 9.53 6.63 -16.83
C ASP A 310 8.96 5.78 -18.00
N ASP A 311 8.60 4.52 -17.74
CA ASP A 311 8.01 3.64 -18.78
C ASP A 311 6.57 4.02 -19.08
N ARG A 312 6.42 5.14 -19.78
CA ARG A 312 5.10 5.68 -20.17
C ARG A 312 4.34 4.79 -21.16
N GLU A 313 5.04 3.92 -21.89
CA GLU A 313 4.38 2.97 -22.78
C GLU A 313 3.65 1.90 -21.99
N THR A 314 4.30 1.26 -21.02
CA THR A 314 3.64 0.32 -20.10
C THR A 314 2.44 0.97 -19.41
N LEU A 315 2.59 2.21 -18.92
CA LEU A 315 1.50 2.94 -18.28
C LEU A 315 0.31 3.18 -19.23
N ARG A 316 0.56 3.54 -20.51
CA ARG A 316 -0.52 3.69 -21.50
C ARG A 316 -1.21 2.38 -21.84
N LEU A 317 -0.43 1.32 -22.11
CA LEU A 317 -0.98 0.01 -22.46
C LEU A 317 -1.83 -0.55 -21.32
N LEU A 318 -1.36 -0.43 -20.05
CA LEU A 318 -2.17 -0.79 -18.89
C LEU A 318 -3.48 -0.02 -18.86
N ALA A 319 -3.44 1.31 -18.96
CA ALA A 319 -4.63 2.14 -18.81
C ALA A 319 -5.62 2.00 -19.97
N GLN A 320 -5.15 1.85 -21.20
CA GLN A 320 -5.98 1.91 -22.40
C GLN A 320 -6.42 0.54 -22.92
N GLU A 321 -5.63 -0.51 -22.67
CA GLU A 321 -5.91 -1.84 -23.22
C GLU A 321 -6.19 -2.87 -22.12
N VAL A 322 -5.39 -2.88 -21.04
CA VAL A 322 -5.52 -3.92 -20.00
C VAL A 322 -6.67 -3.64 -19.06
N ILE A 323 -6.68 -2.48 -18.41
CA ILE A 323 -7.68 -2.16 -17.37
C ILE A 323 -9.11 -2.24 -17.89
N PRO A 324 -9.45 -1.70 -19.10
CA PRO A 324 -10.81 -1.77 -19.63
C PRO A 324 -11.29 -3.18 -19.96
N ALA A 325 -10.37 -4.13 -20.18
CA ALA A 325 -10.68 -5.52 -20.51
C ALA A 325 -10.91 -6.42 -19.29
N LEU A 326 -10.53 -5.95 -18.09
CA LEU A 326 -10.65 -6.71 -16.83
C LEU A 326 -12.01 -6.50 -16.18
N HIS A 327 -12.59 -7.57 -15.65
CA HIS A 327 -13.90 -7.52 -15.00
C HIS A 327 -13.97 -8.46 -13.80
N ILE A 328 -14.69 -8.05 -12.77
CA ILE A 328 -15.01 -8.91 -11.64
C ILE A 328 -16.15 -9.85 -12.06
N SER A 329 -15.89 -11.15 -12.01
CA SER A 329 -16.94 -12.14 -12.22
C SER A 329 -17.91 -12.07 -11.04
N ILE A 330 -19.18 -11.74 -11.31
CA ILE A 330 -20.25 -11.63 -10.31
C ILE A 330 -20.77 -13.01 -9.95
#